data_a5c3bfdd5924ebdc9216dc044295cdea
#
_entry.id   a5c3bfdd5924ebdc9216dc044295cdea
#
_cell.length_a   1.000
_cell.length_b   1.000
_cell.length_c   1.000
_cell.angle_alpha   90.00
_cell.angle_beta   90.00
_cell.angle_gamma   90.00
#
_symmetry.space_group_name_H-M   'P 1'
#
loop_
_entity.id
_entity.type
_entity.pdbx_description
1 polymer ?
#
loop_
_entity_poly.entity_id
_entity_poly.type
_entity_poly.pdbx_seq_one_letter_code
_entity_poly.pdbx_strand_id
1 'polypeptide(L)'
;DPTKCDFNNERGYMVGEYLIDLVANPKFGSNFDDSLVKAGFAEGTLAAAVSGVWNAGEIQKSLGDNYAATKLPEFKLSNGETVQMGSMANFKIMGVNAETKNPLDAMALAEWLTNKDNQKTRFEVRSYAPTNVELASDSATMNSNIAVGALAQQAKYSTVQTSIGQVQNYWTPAEAFGQEIIAGTCTKSNLQDKLNAYVEAVLATLS
;
A
#
# COMPACT_ATOMS: atom_id res chain seq x y z
N ASP A 1 -15.93 13.84 0.40
CA ASP A 1 -16.39 14.69 1.50
C ASP A 1 -15.43 14.48 2.69
N PRO A 2 -14.62 15.49 3.08
CA PRO A 2 -13.61 15.37 4.12
C PRO A 2 -14.18 15.21 5.55
N THR A 3 -15.49 15.39 5.70
CA THR A 3 -16.17 15.28 7.00
C THR A 3 -16.81 13.92 7.24
N LYS A 4 -16.61 12.95 6.32
CA LYS A 4 -17.22 11.63 6.38
C LYS A 4 -16.18 10.54 6.43
N CYS A 5 -16.39 9.61 7.35
CA CYS A 5 -15.67 8.35 7.46
C CYS A 5 -16.71 7.28 7.80
N ASP A 6 -16.88 6.27 6.97
CA ASP A 6 -17.94 5.28 7.05
C ASP A 6 -17.44 3.83 7.12
N PHE A 7 -16.24 3.62 7.64
CA PHE A 7 -15.68 2.27 7.82
C PHE A 7 -16.47 1.39 8.80
N ASN A 8 -17.36 1.98 9.61
CA ASN A 8 -18.22 1.27 10.56
C ASN A 8 -19.56 0.77 9.96
N ASN A 9 -19.66 0.73 8.63
CA ASN A 9 -20.81 0.17 7.92
C ASN A 9 -20.76 -1.37 7.88
N GLU A 10 -21.82 -2.01 7.34
CA GLU A 10 -21.93 -3.46 7.21
C GLU A 10 -20.73 -4.09 6.47
N ARG A 11 -20.25 -3.46 5.40
CA ARG A 11 -19.10 -3.96 4.64
C ARG A 11 -17.81 -3.85 5.46
N GLY A 12 -17.61 -2.77 6.17
CA GLY A 12 -16.48 -2.61 7.09
C GLY A 12 -16.48 -3.66 8.20
N TYR A 13 -17.67 -3.99 8.73
CA TYR A 13 -17.83 -5.05 9.70
C TYR A 13 -17.38 -6.41 9.12
N MET A 14 -17.86 -6.81 7.93
CA MET A 14 -17.46 -8.06 7.28
C MET A 14 -15.96 -8.11 6.98
N VAL A 15 -15.34 -6.99 6.60
CA VAL A 15 -13.89 -6.90 6.41
C VAL A 15 -13.16 -7.07 7.74
N GLY A 16 -13.65 -6.46 8.82
CA GLY A 16 -13.10 -6.62 10.17
C GLY A 16 -13.16 -8.08 10.64
N GLU A 17 -14.27 -8.79 10.40
CA GLU A 17 -14.39 -10.23 10.68
C GLU A 17 -13.31 -11.03 9.93
N TYR A 18 -13.13 -10.74 8.63
CA TYR A 18 -12.08 -11.38 7.81
C TYR A 18 -10.69 -11.13 8.38
N LEU A 19 -10.37 -9.90 8.78
CA LEU A 19 -9.05 -9.57 9.37
C LEU A 19 -8.80 -10.30 10.69
N ILE A 20 -9.81 -10.42 11.55
CA ILE A 20 -9.73 -11.19 12.79
C ILE A 20 -9.44 -12.67 12.49
N ASP A 21 -10.17 -13.26 11.54
CA ASP A 21 -9.97 -14.65 11.14
C ASP A 21 -8.59 -14.87 10.47
N LEU A 22 -8.12 -13.91 9.68
CA LEU A 22 -6.81 -13.94 9.04
C LEU A 22 -5.68 -13.95 10.09
N VAL A 23 -5.75 -13.06 11.07
CA VAL A 23 -4.75 -12.96 12.15
C VAL A 23 -4.78 -14.18 13.05
N ALA A 24 -5.94 -14.79 13.25
CA ALA A 24 -6.09 -16.04 14.02
C ALA A 24 -5.52 -17.27 13.28
N ASN A 25 -5.21 -17.17 11.99
CA ASN A 25 -4.64 -18.28 11.23
C ASN A 25 -3.17 -18.52 11.66
N PRO A 26 -2.79 -19.71 12.14
CA PRO A 26 -1.44 -19.98 12.62
C PRO A 26 -0.34 -19.90 11.53
N LYS A 27 -0.75 -19.85 10.26
CA LYS A 27 0.17 -19.64 9.12
C LYS A 27 0.33 -18.18 8.73
N PHE A 28 -0.43 -17.27 9.34
CA PHE A 28 -0.36 -15.84 9.09
C PHE A 28 0.56 -15.20 10.13
N GLY A 29 1.64 -14.59 9.67
CA GLY A 29 2.54 -13.79 10.52
C GLY A 29 2.04 -12.34 10.56
N SER A 30 1.82 -11.82 11.75
CA SER A 30 1.61 -10.40 12.02
C SER A 30 2.88 -9.81 12.65
N ASN A 31 2.99 -8.50 12.75
CA ASN A 31 4.17 -7.79 13.27
C ASN A 31 5.42 -7.88 12.37
N PHE A 32 5.24 -7.87 11.07
CA PHE A 32 6.34 -7.77 10.12
C PHE A 32 6.48 -6.32 9.63
N ASP A 33 7.63 -5.73 9.88
CA ASP A 33 8.08 -4.52 9.17
C ASP A 33 8.83 -4.89 7.88
N ASP A 34 9.23 -3.89 7.10
CA ASP A 34 9.97 -4.10 5.85
C ASP A 34 11.26 -4.90 6.03
N SER A 35 11.95 -4.76 7.17
CA SER A 35 13.20 -5.46 7.46
C SER A 35 12.93 -6.93 7.76
N LEU A 36 11.92 -7.22 8.56
CA LEU A 36 11.51 -8.58 8.91
C LEU A 36 10.94 -9.34 7.70
N VAL A 37 10.21 -8.65 6.81
CA VAL A 37 9.74 -9.23 5.54
C VAL A 37 10.92 -9.66 4.67
N LYS A 38 11.92 -8.79 4.50
CA LYS A 38 13.13 -9.12 3.71
C LYS A 38 13.94 -10.26 4.33
N ALA A 39 14.14 -10.23 5.65
CA ALA A 39 14.82 -11.29 6.37
C ALA A 39 14.09 -12.62 6.25
N GLY A 40 12.77 -12.63 6.43
CA GLY A 40 11.95 -13.85 6.34
C GLY A 40 12.01 -14.52 4.97
N PHE A 41 12.08 -13.75 3.88
CA PHE A 41 12.31 -14.31 2.55
C PHE A 41 13.73 -14.83 2.39
N ALA A 42 14.75 -14.11 2.87
CA ALA A 42 16.14 -14.53 2.78
C ALA A 42 16.45 -15.81 3.57
N GLU A 43 15.79 -16.00 4.71
CA GLU A 43 15.91 -17.15 5.59
C GLU A 43 14.99 -18.32 5.20
N GLY A 44 14.07 -18.11 4.24
CA GLY A 44 13.10 -19.13 3.83
C GLY A 44 12.00 -19.41 4.87
N THR A 45 11.83 -18.52 5.85
CA THR A 45 10.77 -18.62 6.88
C THR A 45 9.46 -18.00 6.45
N LEU A 46 9.47 -17.17 5.40
CA LEU A 46 8.30 -16.50 4.83
C LEU A 46 8.10 -16.94 3.38
N ALA A 47 6.92 -17.51 3.09
CA ALA A 47 6.57 -17.97 1.74
C ALA A 47 5.90 -16.89 0.89
N ALA A 48 5.18 -15.95 1.50
CA ALA A 48 4.51 -14.85 0.84
C ALA A 48 4.33 -13.67 1.79
N ALA A 49 4.30 -12.45 1.28
CA ALA A 49 4.01 -11.25 2.05
C ALA A 49 3.27 -10.21 1.20
N VAL A 50 2.47 -9.38 1.85
CA VAL A 50 2.02 -8.11 1.27
C VAL A 50 3.13 -7.09 1.48
N SER A 51 3.64 -6.52 0.40
CA SER A 51 4.77 -5.59 0.46
C SER A 51 4.67 -4.56 -0.67
N GLY A 52 5.48 -3.51 -0.58
CA GLY A 52 5.62 -2.52 -1.64
C GLY A 52 6.76 -2.84 -2.61
N VAL A 53 6.71 -2.23 -3.80
CA VAL A 53 7.72 -2.43 -4.84
C VAL A 53 9.13 -1.98 -4.42
N TRP A 54 9.24 -1.15 -3.40
CA TRP A 54 10.55 -0.70 -2.85
C TRP A 54 11.38 -1.82 -2.24
N ASN A 55 10.75 -2.92 -1.81
CA ASN A 55 11.43 -4.11 -1.28
C ASN A 55 11.75 -5.15 -2.36
N ALA A 56 11.16 -5.02 -3.55
CA ALA A 56 11.24 -6.02 -4.61
C ALA A 56 12.67 -6.39 -5.00
N GLY A 57 13.54 -5.39 -5.17
CA GLY A 57 14.92 -5.62 -5.59
C GLY A 57 15.74 -6.45 -4.60
N GLU A 58 15.58 -6.20 -3.29
CA GLU A 58 16.29 -6.97 -2.25
C GLU A 58 15.71 -8.38 -2.11
N ILE A 59 14.38 -8.53 -2.15
CA ILE A 59 13.73 -9.83 -2.09
C ILE A 59 14.09 -10.68 -3.32
N GLN A 60 14.05 -10.10 -4.51
CA GLN A 60 14.43 -10.79 -5.75
C GLN A 60 15.89 -11.23 -5.72
N LYS A 61 16.79 -10.40 -5.19
CA LYS A 61 18.20 -10.76 -5.03
C LYS A 61 18.39 -11.97 -4.12
N SER A 62 17.58 -12.09 -3.06
CA SER A 62 17.64 -13.21 -2.13
C SER A 62 17.05 -14.50 -2.69
N LEU A 63 15.96 -14.41 -3.46
CA LEU A 63 15.21 -15.55 -3.98
C LEU A 63 15.66 -16.01 -5.38
N GLY A 64 16.35 -15.15 -6.15
CA GLY A 64 16.76 -15.46 -7.52
C GLY A 64 15.56 -15.81 -8.40
N ASP A 65 15.63 -16.95 -9.09
CA ASP A 65 14.60 -17.46 -9.99
C ASP A 65 13.31 -17.91 -9.27
N ASN A 66 13.34 -18.03 -7.95
CA ASN A 66 12.16 -18.35 -7.14
C ASN A 66 11.33 -17.12 -6.78
N TYR A 67 11.75 -15.91 -7.19
CA TYR A 67 11.00 -14.69 -6.94
C TYR A 67 9.79 -14.59 -7.84
N ALA A 68 8.64 -14.31 -7.25
CA ALA A 68 7.41 -13.98 -7.94
C ALA A 68 6.68 -12.82 -7.25
N ALA A 69 5.87 -12.09 -8.00
CA ALA A 69 4.97 -11.07 -7.48
C ALA A 69 3.67 -11.08 -8.28
N THR A 70 2.57 -10.75 -7.63
CA THR A 70 1.24 -10.65 -8.23
C THR A 70 0.43 -9.55 -7.55
N LYS A 71 -0.74 -9.22 -8.11
CA LYS A 71 -1.71 -8.35 -7.44
C LYS A 71 -2.11 -8.93 -6.07
N LEU A 72 -2.67 -8.09 -5.19
CA LEU A 72 -3.23 -8.51 -3.92
C LEU A 72 -4.29 -9.62 -4.12
N PRO A 73 -4.47 -10.52 -3.15
CA PRO A 73 -5.39 -11.63 -3.29
C PRO A 73 -6.86 -11.19 -3.27
N GLU A 74 -7.72 -12.06 -3.77
CA GLU A 74 -9.14 -12.03 -3.47
C GLU A 74 -9.39 -12.69 -2.11
N PHE A 75 -10.44 -12.26 -1.42
CA PHE A 75 -10.87 -12.86 -0.18
C PHE A 75 -12.40 -12.95 -0.12
N LYS A 76 -12.90 -13.80 0.77
CA LYS A 76 -14.33 -14.06 0.88
C LYS A 76 -14.87 -13.40 2.15
N LEU A 77 -15.91 -12.59 1.99
CA LEU A 77 -16.64 -11.98 3.10
C LEU A 77 -17.58 -13.00 3.77
N SER A 78 -18.04 -12.70 4.99
CA SER A 78 -18.95 -13.58 5.76
C SER A 78 -20.29 -13.81 5.08
N ASN A 79 -20.76 -12.91 4.20
CA ASN A 79 -21.95 -13.09 3.38
C ASN A 79 -21.74 -14.01 2.16
N GLY A 80 -20.51 -14.49 1.94
CA GLY A 80 -20.15 -15.35 0.80
C GLY A 80 -19.67 -14.61 -0.44
N GLU A 81 -19.71 -13.28 -0.48
CA GLU A 81 -19.17 -12.47 -1.58
C GLU A 81 -17.65 -12.60 -1.65
N THR A 82 -17.10 -12.84 -2.84
CA THR A 82 -15.67 -12.78 -3.09
C THR A 82 -15.31 -11.37 -3.56
N VAL A 83 -14.35 -10.75 -2.89
CA VAL A 83 -13.91 -9.40 -3.19
C VAL A 83 -12.42 -9.36 -3.46
N GLN A 84 -12.02 -8.55 -4.44
CA GLN A 84 -10.62 -8.27 -4.72
C GLN A 84 -10.11 -7.25 -3.69
N MET A 85 -8.99 -7.54 -3.03
CA MET A 85 -8.35 -6.60 -2.12
C MET A 85 -7.90 -5.35 -2.89
N GLY A 86 -8.37 -4.19 -2.45
CA GLY A 86 -8.00 -2.89 -2.99
C GLY A 86 -6.71 -2.37 -2.36
N SER A 87 -6.18 -1.30 -2.92
CA SER A 87 -5.06 -0.56 -2.35
C SER A 87 -5.17 0.93 -2.64
N MET A 88 -4.39 1.74 -1.93
CA MET A 88 -4.20 3.15 -2.29
C MET A 88 -3.08 3.26 -3.32
N ALA A 89 -3.33 3.99 -4.41
CA ALA A 89 -2.29 4.41 -5.34
C ALA A 89 -1.72 5.75 -4.89
N ASN A 90 -0.40 5.87 -4.90
CA ASN A 90 0.29 7.10 -4.56
C ASN A 90 1.44 7.36 -5.55
N PHE A 91 1.87 8.62 -5.63
CA PHE A 91 2.92 9.07 -6.53
C PHE A 91 4.03 9.74 -5.74
N LYS A 92 5.28 9.52 -6.16
CA LYS A 92 6.41 10.32 -5.69
C LYS A 92 6.50 11.56 -6.57
N ILE A 93 6.47 12.72 -5.93
CA ILE A 93 6.50 14.03 -6.60
C ILE A 93 7.78 14.77 -6.25
N MET A 94 8.23 15.63 -7.15
CA MET A 94 9.29 16.60 -6.91
C MET A 94 8.65 17.98 -6.82
N GLY A 95 8.66 18.53 -5.62
CA GLY A 95 8.16 19.89 -5.35
C GLY A 95 9.29 20.91 -5.34
N VAL A 96 9.00 22.12 -5.76
CA VAL A 96 9.89 23.28 -5.60
C VAL A 96 9.41 24.09 -4.39
N ASN A 97 10.33 24.36 -3.46
CA ASN A 97 10.01 25.19 -2.30
C ASN A 97 9.66 26.61 -2.75
N ALA A 98 8.49 27.12 -2.34
CA ALA A 98 8.03 28.46 -2.69
C ALA A 98 8.98 29.58 -2.18
N GLU A 99 9.71 29.33 -1.10
CA GLU A 99 10.65 30.28 -0.49
C GLU A 99 12.07 30.20 -1.08
N THR A 100 12.28 29.42 -2.16
CA THR A 100 13.61 29.31 -2.78
C THR A 100 14.08 30.65 -3.34
N LYS A 101 15.36 30.95 -3.16
CA LYS A 101 16.00 32.14 -3.75
C LYS A 101 16.42 31.92 -5.21
N ASN A 102 16.38 30.66 -5.68
CA ASN A 102 16.77 30.27 -7.03
C ASN A 102 15.65 29.46 -7.71
N PRO A 103 14.48 30.08 -7.98
CA PRO A 103 13.29 29.33 -8.46
C PRO A 103 13.50 28.67 -9.82
N LEU A 104 14.21 29.33 -10.74
CA LEU A 104 14.46 28.79 -12.08
C LEU A 104 15.35 27.53 -12.03
N ASP A 105 16.41 27.57 -11.25
CA ASP A 105 17.31 26.42 -11.09
C ASP A 105 16.62 25.26 -10.37
N ALA A 106 15.78 25.56 -9.36
CA ALA A 106 15.01 24.56 -8.66
C ALA A 106 13.95 23.92 -9.55
N MET A 107 13.29 24.69 -10.42
CA MET A 107 12.35 24.17 -11.43
C MET A 107 13.07 23.30 -12.47
N ALA A 108 14.20 23.75 -12.99
CA ALA A 108 15.01 22.97 -13.94
C ALA A 108 15.48 21.64 -13.32
N LEU A 109 15.88 21.65 -12.04
CA LEU A 109 16.23 20.43 -11.31
C LEU A 109 15.03 19.49 -11.14
N ALA A 110 13.87 20.02 -10.77
CA ALA A 110 12.65 19.21 -10.62
C ALA A 110 12.23 18.58 -11.94
N GLU A 111 12.27 19.33 -13.05
CA GLU A 111 12.03 18.84 -14.41
C GLU A 111 13.03 17.74 -14.80
N TRP A 112 14.33 17.99 -14.60
CA TRP A 112 15.37 17.02 -14.89
C TRP A 112 15.16 15.73 -14.09
N LEU A 113 14.87 15.82 -12.79
CA LEU A 113 14.61 14.66 -11.94
C LEU A 113 13.37 13.87 -12.39
N THR A 114 12.41 14.48 -13.04
CA THR A 114 11.15 13.84 -13.44
C THR A 114 11.00 13.58 -14.93
N ASN A 115 12.03 13.90 -15.73
CA ASN A 115 12.02 13.65 -17.18
C ASN A 115 12.00 12.14 -17.51
N LYS A 116 11.70 11.80 -18.74
CA LYS A 116 11.57 10.43 -19.24
C LYS A 116 12.80 9.57 -18.94
N ASP A 117 14.01 10.09 -19.20
CA ASP A 117 15.25 9.32 -19.05
C ASP A 117 15.55 8.99 -17.60
N ASN A 118 15.34 9.94 -16.69
CA ASN A 118 15.50 9.69 -15.26
C ASN A 118 14.39 8.80 -14.67
N GLN A 119 13.18 8.85 -15.22
CA GLN A 119 12.14 7.89 -14.85
C GLN A 119 12.50 6.47 -15.32
N LYS A 120 13.03 6.33 -16.53
CA LYS A 120 13.54 5.05 -17.05
C LYS A 120 14.66 4.49 -16.17
N THR A 121 15.63 5.31 -15.81
CA THR A 121 16.73 4.92 -14.92
C THR A 121 16.22 4.46 -13.56
N ARG A 122 15.26 5.18 -12.97
CA ARG A 122 14.66 4.76 -11.68
C ARG A 122 13.87 3.47 -11.79
N PHE A 123 13.18 3.25 -12.90
CA PHE A 123 12.50 1.98 -13.16
C PHE A 123 13.52 0.82 -13.20
N GLU A 124 14.60 0.97 -13.94
CA GLU A 124 15.63 -0.07 -14.12
C GLU A 124 16.37 -0.37 -12.79
N VAL A 125 16.70 0.66 -12.00
CA VAL A 125 17.53 0.53 -10.80
C VAL A 125 16.72 0.25 -9.53
N ARG A 126 15.49 0.80 -9.44
CA ARG A 126 14.69 0.81 -8.21
C ARG A 126 13.32 0.17 -8.35
N SER A 127 12.97 -0.36 -9.51
CA SER A 127 11.64 -0.92 -9.80
C SER A 127 10.49 0.07 -9.55
N TYR A 128 10.75 1.37 -9.70
CA TYR A 128 9.69 2.38 -9.58
C TYR A 128 8.96 2.51 -10.91
N ALA A 129 7.65 2.24 -10.89
CA ALA A 129 6.82 2.39 -12.07
C ALA A 129 6.87 3.83 -12.60
N PRO A 130 7.16 4.05 -13.89
CA PRO A 130 7.19 5.38 -14.47
C PRO A 130 5.77 5.95 -14.61
N THR A 131 5.64 7.27 -14.48
CA THR A 131 4.41 8.03 -14.76
C THR A 131 4.45 8.69 -16.13
N ASN A 132 5.62 8.71 -16.81
CA ASN A 132 5.71 9.17 -18.19
C ASN A 132 4.86 8.27 -19.08
N VAL A 133 3.97 8.88 -19.88
CA VAL A 133 2.95 8.18 -20.68
C VAL A 133 3.56 7.16 -21.66
N GLU A 134 4.65 7.53 -22.33
CA GLU A 134 5.30 6.65 -23.30
C GLU A 134 5.89 5.40 -22.61
N LEU A 135 6.58 5.58 -21.47
CA LEU A 135 7.15 4.47 -20.70
C LEU A 135 6.05 3.60 -20.07
N ALA A 136 5.02 4.22 -19.52
CA ALA A 136 3.92 3.51 -18.86
C ALA A 136 3.03 2.73 -19.84
N SER A 137 2.97 3.17 -21.12
CA SER A 137 2.20 2.48 -22.17
C SER A 137 2.98 1.34 -22.82
N ASP A 138 4.30 1.28 -22.65
CA ASP A 138 5.12 0.20 -23.20
C ASP A 138 5.00 -1.06 -22.33
N SER A 139 4.10 -1.95 -22.75
CA SER A 139 3.85 -3.21 -22.05
C SER A 139 5.10 -4.10 -21.93
N ALA A 140 6.01 -4.04 -22.91
CA ALA A 140 7.25 -4.82 -22.85
C ALA A 140 8.16 -4.30 -21.73
N THR A 141 8.33 -2.98 -21.64
CA THR A 141 9.06 -2.35 -20.55
C THR A 141 8.41 -2.64 -19.21
N MET A 142 7.12 -2.43 -19.05
CA MET A 142 6.43 -2.63 -17.78
C MET A 142 6.49 -4.07 -17.29
N ASN A 143 6.35 -5.03 -18.19
CA ASN A 143 6.39 -6.47 -17.85
C ASN A 143 7.82 -7.03 -17.71
N SER A 144 8.85 -6.28 -18.07
CA SER A 144 10.25 -6.71 -17.89
C SER A 144 10.64 -6.78 -16.40
N ASN A 145 9.87 -6.14 -15.52
CA ASN A 145 10.06 -6.17 -14.07
C ASN A 145 8.85 -6.83 -13.40
N ILE A 146 9.07 -7.95 -12.72
CA ILE A 146 8.03 -8.77 -12.07
C ILE A 146 7.18 -7.94 -11.11
N ALA A 147 7.81 -7.13 -10.26
CA ALA A 147 7.09 -6.32 -9.26
C ALA A 147 6.25 -5.21 -9.92
N VAL A 148 6.78 -4.57 -10.95
CA VAL A 148 6.05 -3.51 -11.69
C VAL A 148 4.89 -4.11 -12.49
N GLY A 149 5.06 -5.30 -13.05
CA GLY A 149 3.97 -6.04 -13.70
C GLY A 149 2.83 -6.37 -12.71
N ALA A 150 3.16 -6.80 -11.50
CA ALA A 150 2.20 -7.01 -10.42
C ALA A 150 1.49 -5.72 -10.00
N LEU A 151 2.23 -4.62 -9.86
CA LEU A 151 1.68 -3.30 -9.56
C LEU A 151 0.71 -2.81 -10.64
N ALA A 152 1.04 -3.02 -11.92
CA ALA A 152 0.16 -2.68 -13.04
C ALA A 152 -1.16 -3.48 -13.02
N GLN A 153 -1.12 -4.74 -12.59
CA GLN A 153 -2.33 -5.56 -12.37
C GLN A 153 -3.15 -5.02 -11.19
N GLN A 154 -2.49 -4.65 -10.08
CA GLN A 154 -3.14 -4.10 -8.90
C GLN A 154 -3.76 -2.71 -9.14
N ALA A 155 -3.19 -1.91 -10.04
CA ALA A 155 -3.67 -0.55 -10.34
C ALA A 155 -5.16 -0.50 -10.72
N LYS A 156 -5.70 -1.56 -11.32
CA LYS A 156 -7.13 -1.68 -11.66
C LYS A 156 -8.05 -1.72 -10.42
N TYR A 157 -7.50 -2.03 -9.26
CA TYR A 157 -8.20 -2.18 -7.99
C TYR A 157 -7.69 -1.16 -6.95
N SER A 158 -6.99 -0.14 -7.42
CA SER A 158 -6.42 0.90 -6.57
C SER A 158 -7.20 2.19 -6.71
N THR A 159 -7.38 2.89 -5.59
CA THR A 159 -7.92 4.24 -5.57
C THR A 159 -6.79 5.23 -5.32
N VAL A 160 -6.74 6.29 -6.10
CA VAL A 160 -5.73 7.34 -5.88
C VAL A 160 -5.99 8.00 -4.52
N GLN A 161 -4.97 8.06 -3.70
CA GLN A 161 -5.05 8.75 -2.42
C GLN A 161 -5.44 10.21 -2.66
N THR A 162 -6.48 10.66 -1.96
CA THR A 162 -6.93 12.05 -2.04
C THR A 162 -5.86 13.02 -1.53
N SER A 163 -5.83 14.24 -2.08
CA SER A 163 -4.91 15.31 -1.67
C SER A 163 -5.46 16.21 -0.54
N ILE A 164 -6.63 15.90 0.02
CA ILE A 164 -7.15 16.66 1.18
C ILE A 164 -6.27 16.42 2.41
N GLY A 165 -6.03 17.47 3.19
CA GLY A 165 -5.18 17.39 4.40
C GLY A 165 -5.66 16.34 5.40
N GLN A 166 -6.97 16.17 5.53
CA GLN A 166 -7.62 15.26 6.45
C GLN A 166 -7.31 13.77 6.19
N VAL A 167 -6.83 13.40 5.01
CA VAL A 167 -6.43 12.01 4.73
C VAL A 167 -5.31 11.53 5.67
N GLN A 168 -4.50 12.44 6.21
CA GLN A 168 -3.45 12.09 7.17
C GLN A 168 -4.02 11.58 8.49
N ASN A 169 -5.24 11.95 8.84
CA ASN A 169 -5.91 11.52 10.06
C ASN A 169 -6.29 10.04 10.06
N TYR A 170 -6.28 9.42 8.89
CA TYR A 170 -6.59 7.99 8.71
C TYR A 170 -5.49 7.08 9.31
N TRP A 171 -4.21 7.42 9.15
CA TRP A 171 -3.11 6.48 9.34
C TRP A 171 -2.96 5.99 10.77
N THR A 172 -2.87 6.90 11.74
CA THR A 172 -2.68 6.53 13.14
C THR A 172 -3.86 5.71 13.72
N PRO A 173 -5.13 6.11 13.52
CA PRO A 173 -6.25 5.28 13.94
C PRO A 173 -6.32 3.92 13.23
N ALA A 174 -5.96 3.84 11.94
CA ALA A 174 -5.94 2.58 11.21
C ALA A 174 -4.88 1.62 11.75
N GLU A 175 -3.69 2.13 12.07
CA GLU A 175 -2.63 1.35 12.71
C GLU A 175 -3.08 0.86 14.09
N ALA A 176 -3.64 1.73 14.93
CA ALA A 176 -4.14 1.37 16.24
C ALA A 176 -5.22 0.27 16.16
N PHE A 177 -6.17 0.39 15.24
CA PHE A 177 -7.19 -0.64 15.02
C PHE A 177 -6.58 -1.97 14.58
N GLY A 178 -5.61 -1.95 13.68
CA GLY A 178 -4.86 -3.14 13.27
C GLY A 178 -4.13 -3.80 14.43
N GLN A 179 -3.48 -3.02 15.30
CA GLN A 179 -2.80 -3.53 16.49
C GLN A 179 -3.78 -4.15 17.51
N GLU A 180 -4.98 -3.60 17.66
CA GLU A 180 -6.02 -4.21 18.51
C GLU A 180 -6.47 -5.59 17.99
N ILE A 181 -6.57 -5.77 16.67
CA ILE A 181 -6.86 -7.07 16.06
C ILE A 181 -5.70 -8.05 16.34
N ILE A 182 -4.47 -7.64 16.12
CA ILE A 182 -3.26 -8.46 16.34
C ILE A 182 -3.13 -8.86 17.81
N ALA A 183 -3.41 -7.95 18.74
CA ALA A 183 -3.37 -8.19 20.17
C ALA A 183 -4.55 -9.03 20.70
N GLY A 184 -5.56 -9.32 19.85
CA GLY A 184 -6.77 -10.05 20.24
C GLY A 184 -7.72 -9.26 21.13
N THR A 185 -7.52 -7.95 21.28
CA THR A 185 -8.42 -7.06 22.02
C THR A 185 -9.62 -6.59 21.19
N CYS A 186 -9.48 -6.60 19.85
CA CYS A 186 -10.59 -6.51 18.92
C CYS A 186 -11.00 -7.93 18.53
N THR A 187 -12.23 -8.30 18.88
CA THR A 187 -12.84 -9.62 18.63
C THR A 187 -14.15 -9.45 17.86
N LYS A 188 -14.69 -10.52 17.27
CA LYS A 188 -16.01 -10.44 16.59
C LYS A 188 -17.13 -9.93 17.50
N SER A 189 -17.04 -10.16 18.81
CA SER A 189 -18.08 -9.72 19.77
C SER A 189 -18.07 -8.21 20.07
N ASN A 190 -16.94 -7.53 19.91
CA ASN A 190 -16.81 -6.09 20.12
C ASN A 190 -16.41 -5.31 18.88
N LEU A 191 -16.37 -5.97 17.71
CA LEU A 191 -15.88 -5.39 16.46
C LEU A 191 -16.65 -4.12 16.07
N GLN A 192 -17.99 -4.10 16.23
CA GLN A 192 -18.79 -2.92 15.88
C GLN A 192 -18.41 -1.71 16.74
N ASP A 193 -18.21 -1.91 18.04
CA ASP A 193 -17.80 -0.82 18.94
C ASP A 193 -16.39 -0.31 18.59
N LYS A 194 -15.48 -1.23 18.23
CA LYS A 194 -14.13 -0.90 17.79
C LYS A 194 -14.12 -0.13 16.46
N LEU A 195 -14.98 -0.51 15.50
CA LEU A 195 -15.14 0.22 14.24
C LEU A 195 -15.72 1.63 14.46
N ASN A 196 -16.69 1.76 15.37
CA ASN A 196 -17.23 3.06 15.76
C ASN A 196 -16.14 3.96 16.37
N ALA A 197 -15.38 3.43 17.33
CA ALA A 197 -14.27 4.16 17.95
C ALA A 197 -13.17 4.54 16.92
N TYR A 198 -12.88 3.65 15.97
CA TYR A 198 -11.96 3.94 14.86
C TYR A 198 -12.44 5.10 13.99
N VAL A 199 -13.72 5.09 13.58
CA VAL A 199 -14.31 6.18 12.79
C VAL A 199 -14.31 7.49 13.57
N GLU A 200 -14.68 7.47 14.85
CA GLU A 200 -14.62 8.64 15.73
C GLU A 200 -13.19 9.21 15.84
N ALA A 201 -12.19 8.35 15.99
CA ALA A 201 -10.79 8.77 16.06
C ALA A 201 -10.29 9.42 14.74
N VAL A 202 -10.71 8.89 13.58
CA VAL A 202 -10.41 9.51 12.27
C VAL A 202 -11.06 10.88 12.15
N LEU A 203 -12.28 11.05 12.65
CA LEU A 203 -13.03 12.31 12.57
C LEU A 203 -12.65 13.33 13.65
N ALA A 204 -12.16 12.90 14.81
CA ALA A 204 -11.83 13.78 15.95
C ALA A 204 -10.76 14.83 15.66
N THR A 205 -9.90 14.59 14.67
CA THR A 205 -8.83 15.50 14.24
C THR A 205 -9.31 16.54 13.21
N LEU A 206 -10.63 16.59 12.93
CA LEU A 206 -11.23 17.57 12.00
C LEU A 206 -11.72 18.83 12.73
N SER A 207 -11.59 18.89 14.04
CA SER A 207 -12.01 20.03 14.90
C SER A 207 -10.87 21.00 15.13
#